data_c4ac7c75acea5e2ca1201d5e728e307b
#
_entry.id   c4ac7c75acea5e2ca1201d5e728e307b
#
_cell.length_a   1.000
_cell.length_b   1.000
_cell.length_c   1.000
_cell.angle_alpha   90.00
_cell.angle_beta   90.00
_cell.angle_gamma   90.00
#
_symmetry.space_group_name_H-M   'P 1'
#
loop_
_entity.id
_entity.type
_entity.pdbx_description
1 polymer ?
#
loop_
_entity_poly.entity_id
_entity_poly.type
_entity_poly.pdbx_seq_one_letter_code
_entity_poly.pdbx_strand_id
1 'polypeptide(L)'
;MKNFLNAVLVGFTVALLAGCGKNTSGGFQGYIEGEYIYIASPLGGALTNLAVARGDSVKAGQRLFELERQSEAAALAQSEKNLAQAQAQLADLQKGQRPTEIASLEAQLDRAQANLKLSAAQLARREKLDATDVVSKEELDQARAQSDANQAQVTQLAADLATAKLGGRDDAIRAAQAAVEAQRAALEKAQWSFDQKQQFAPADAAVHDTLYRPGEFVAAGNPVVVLLPPENLKVRFFVPQEKLAQIKTGTTVSVLADGAARAVSATVNYISTQAEYTPPVIFSRETRANLVFMIEAKFSPADATELRPGQPVDVNLNAK
;
A
#
# COMPACT_ATOMS: atom_id res chain seq x y z
N MET A 1 61.83 46.10 53.53
CA MET A 1 60.78 46.29 52.53
C MET A 1 61.01 45.56 51.19
N LYS A 2 62.26 45.35 50.73
CA LYS A 2 62.52 44.62 49.45
C LYS A 2 62.21 43.12 49.48
N ASN A 3 62.37 42.45 50.64
CA ASN A 3 62.13 41.01 50.75
C ASN A 3 60.60 40.60 50.80
N PHE A 4 59.76 41.54 51.23
CA PHE A 4 58.29 41.29 51.29
C PHE A 4 57.64 41.41 49.92
N LEU A 5 58.19 42.25 49.06
CA LEU A 5 57.71 42.49 47.73
C LEU A 5 57.98 41.29 46.78
N ASN A 6 59.15 40.62 46.97
CA ASN A 6 59.48 39.41 46.16
C ASN A 6 58.71 38.18 46.59
N ALA A 7 58.27 38.02 47.82
CA ALA A 7 57.48 36.91 48.31
C ALA A 7 56.02 37.02 47.79
N VAL A 8 55.46 38.22 47.65
CA VAL A 8 54.08 38.44 47.07
C VAL A 8 54.06 38.23 45.55
N LEU A 9 55.18 38.60 44.85
CA LEU A 9 55.27 38.43 43.39
C LEU A 9 55.43 36.97 43.00
N VAL A 10 56.15 36.13 43.78
CA VAL A 10 56.28 34.69 43.53
C VAL A 10 54.97 33.93 43.86
N GLY A 11 54.21 34.35 44.90
CA GLY A 11 52.94 33.79 45.26
C GLY A 11 51.84 34.02 44.18
N PHE A 12 51.88 35.20 43.52
CA PHE A 12 50.89 35.52 42.46
C PHE A 12 51.18 34.82 41.12
N THR A 13 52.45 34.49 40.82
CA THR A 13 52.83 33.75 39.61
C THR A 13 52.49 32.25 39.68
N VAL A 14 52.50 31.64 40.89
CA VAL A 14 52.15 30.25 41.10
C VAL A 14 50.60 30.03 41.04
N ALA A 15 49.82 31.04 41.43
CA ALA A 15 48.37 30.96 41.38
C ALA A 15 47.80 31.02 39.95
N LEU A 16 48.55 31.53 38.95
CA LEU A 16 48.11 31.63 37.55
C LEU A 16 48.39 30.37 36.73
N LEU A 17 49.12 29.37 37.27
CA LEU A 17 49.42 28.10 36.58
C LEU A 17 48.42 26.95 36.91
N ALA A 18 47.50 27.17 37.83
CA ALA A 18 46.54 26.15 38.25
C ALA A 18 45.20 26.15 37.42
N GLY A 19 45.13 26.96 36.38
CA GLY A 19 43.86 27.23 35.65
C GLY A 19 43.68 26.58 34.27
N CYS A 20 44.48 25.56 33.90
CA CYS A 20 44.23 24.80 32.64
C CYS A 20 44.11 23.30 32.92
N GLY A 21 43.19 22.93 33.77
CA GLY A 21 42.62 21.60 33.73
C GLY A 21 41.78 21.48 32.45
N LYS A 22 42.35 20.98 31.34
CA LYS A 22 41.53 20.40 30.29
C LYS A 22 40.70 19.30 30.94
N ASN A 23 39.43 19.57 31.22
CA ASN A 23 38.45 18.51 31.36
C ASN A 23 38.41 17.75 30.03
N THR A 24 39.30 16.79 29.86
CA THR A 24 39.11 15.73 28.90
C THR A 24 37.96 14.89 29.47
N SER A 25 36.74 15.32 29.20
CA SER A 25 35.58 14.43 29.27
C SER A 25 35.97 13.20 28.46
N GLY A 26 36.10 12.05 29.11
CA GLY A 26 36.55 10.80 28.47
C GLY A 26 35.50 10.20 27.53
N GLY A 27 34.68 11.04 26.94
CA GLY A 27 33.63 10.69 25.98
C GLY A 27 34.15 10.47 24.57
N PHE A 28 33.44 9.70 23.80
CA PHE A 28 33.66 9.52 22.35
C PHE A 28 32.98 10.67 21.63
N GLN A 29 33.67 11.25 20.66
CA GLN A 29 33.09 12.30 19.82
C GLN A 29 32.27 11.69 18.71
N GLY A 30 31.13 12.32 18.39
CA GLY A 30 30.22 11.90 17.36
C GLY A 30 29.32 13.04 16.88
N TYR A 31 28.34 12.69 16.11
CA TYR A 31 27.31 13.61 15.62
C TYR A 31 25.98 12.89 15.45
N ILE A 32 24.89 13.67 15.47
CA ILE A 32 23.56 13.17 15.18
C ILE A 32 23.42 13.02 13.67
N GLU A 33 22.96 11.86 13.23
CA GLU A 33 22.67 11.55 11.83
C GLU A 33 21.17 11.26 11.66
N GLY A 34 20.58 11.70 10.56
CA GLY A 34 19.20 11.44 10.19
C GLY A 34 19.12 10.57 8.95
N GLU A 35 18.31 9.52 9.00
CA GLU A 35 17.95 8.73 7.81
C GLU A 35 16.65 9.26 7.22
N TYR A 36 16.76 9.97 6.11
CA TYR A 36 15.63 10.65 5.49
C TYR A 36 14.77 9.71 4.67
N ILE A 37 13.45 9.96 4.67
CA ILE A 37 12.49 9.31 3.79
C ILE A 37 12.15 10.27 2.65
N TYR A 38 12.39 9.82 1.43
CA TYR A 38 12.14 10.59 0.21
C TYR A 38 10.79 10.20 -0.35
N ILE A 39 9.82 11.11 -0.31
CA ILE A 39 8.46 10.86 -0.78
C ILE A 39 8.34 11.26 -2.24
N ALA A 40 8.07 10.27 -3.08
CA ALA A 40 7.94 10.40 -4.52
C ALA A 40 6.64 9.73 -5.01
N SER A 41 6.08 10.23 -6.11
CA SER A 41 5.03 9.51 -6.83
C SER A 41 5.64 8.60 -7.90
N PRO A 42 5.14 7.37 -8.08
CA PRO A 42 5.58 6.51 -9.18
C PRO A 42 5.11 7.01 -10.55
N LEU A 43 4.23 8.04 -10.60
CA LEU A 43 3.73 8.66 -11.82
C LEU A 43 4.15 10.14 -11.86
N GLY A 44 4.53 10.61 -13.05
CA GLY A 44 4.88 12.02 -13.27
C GLY A 44 3.66 12.91 -13.46
N GLY A 45 3.84 14.22 -13.25
CA GLY A 45 2.82 15.24 -13.47
C GLY A 45 3.23 16.60 -12.93
N ALA A 46 2.49 17.65 -13.29
CA ALA A 46 2.70 18.96 -12.69
C ALA A 46 2.28 18.96 -11.22
N LEU A 47 3.08 19.54 -10.33
CA LEU A 47 2.74 19.69 -8.91
C LEU A 47 1.63 20.74 -8.78
N THR A 48 0.43 20.32 -8.43
CA THR A 48 -0.74 21.20 -8.30
C THR A 48 -0.89 21.75 -6.89
N ASN A 49 -0.57 20.94 -5.89
CA ASN A 49 -0.69 21.32 -4.49
C ASN A 49 0.46 20.74 -3.67
N LEU A 50 1.06 21.59 -2.85
CA LEU A 50 2.03 21.22 -1.82
C LEU A 50 1.43 21.64 -0.48
N ALA A 51 1.00 20.65 0.32
CA ALA A 51 0.25 20.88 1.57
C ALA A 51 1.14 21.13 2.79
N VAL A 52 2.46 21.05 2.62
CA VAL A 52 3.45 21.15 3.71
C VAL A 52 4.60 22.06 3.31
N ALA A 53 5.24 22.67 4.29
CA ALA A 53 6.42 23.50 4.14
C ALA A 53 7.60 22.89 4.90
N ARG A 54 8.82 23.30 4.54
CA ARG A 54 10.03 22.95 5.28
C ARG A 54 9.92 23.38 6.74
N GLY A 55 10.19 22.46 7.66
CA GLY A 55 10.10 22.67 9.10
C GLY A 55 8.78 22.29 9.74
N ASP A 56 7.76 21.96 8.94
CA ASP A 56 6.47 21.48 9.46
C ASP A 56 6.61 20.10 10.12
N SER A 57 5.69 19.81 11.03
CA SER A 57 5.49 18.45 11.56
C SER A 57 4.25 17.84 10.92
N VAL A 58 4.38 16.61 10.44
CA VAL A 58 3.29 15.85 9.80
C VAL A 58 2.98 14.58 10.57
N LYS A 59 1.73 14.14 10.48
CA LYS A 59 1.25 12.88 11.04
C LYS A 59 1.14 11.82 9.95
N ALA A 60 1.27 10.54 10.34
CA ALA A 60 1.00 9.43 9.44
C ALA A 60 -0.38 9.57 8.77
N GLY A 61 -0.43 9.37 7.45
CA GLY A 61 -1.63 9.56 6.65
C GLY A 61 -1.98 11.02 6.29
N GLN A 62 -1.21 12.00 6.75
CA GLN A 62 -1.41 13.39 6.35
C GLN A 62 -0.97 13.59 4.90
N ARG A 63 -1.80 14.29 4.10
CA ARG A 63 -1.48 14.60 2.71
C ARG A 63 -0.29 15.56 2.63
N LEU A 64 0.67 15.21 1.77
CA LEU A 64 1.89 15.99 1.55
C LEU A 64 1.81 16.81 0.28
N PHE A 65 1.49 16.17 -0.84
CA PHE A 65 1.37 16.85 -2.11
C PHE A 65 0.43 16.14 -3.07
N GLU A 66 0.07 16.84 -4.14
CA GLU A 66 -0.79 16.35 -5.21
C GLU A 66 -0.22 16.77 -6.56
N LEU A 67 -0.12 15.81 -7.47
CA LEU A 67 0.20 16.04 -8.87
C LEU A 67 -1.10 16.19 -9.69
N GLU A 68 -1.00 16.84 -10.86
CA GLU A 68 -2.08 16.86 -11.81
C GLU A 68 -2.59 15.45 -12.11
N ARG A 69 -3.91 15.24 -12.00
CA ARG A 69 -4.54 13.92 -12.09
C ARG A 69 -5.81 13.88 -12.94
N GLN A 70 -6.03 14.91 -13.77
CA GLN A 70 -7.25 15.02 -14.56
C GLN A 70 -7.35 13.88 -15.59
N SER A 71 -6.21 13.46 -16.17
CA SER A 71 -6.15 12.33 -17.10
C SER A 71 -6.48 11.01 -16.41
N GLU A 72 -5.97 10.80 -15.20
CA GLU A 72 -6.24 9.60 -14.39
C GLU A 72 -7.69 9.57 -13.91
N ALA A 73 -8.26 10.71 -13.55
CA ALA A 73 -9.69 10.82 -13.21
C ALA A 73 -10.59 10.45 -14.40
N ALA A 74 -10.24 10.91 -15.60
CA ALA A 74 -10.97 10.54 -16.82
C ALA A 74 -10.83 9.05 -17.14
N ALA A 75 -9.62 8.48 -16.99
CA ALA A 75 -9.37 7.04 -17.19
C ALA A 75 -10.12 6.17 -16.15
N LEU A 76 -10.19 6.61 -14.91
CA LEU A 76 -10.96 5.96 -13.85
C LEU A 76 -12.45 5.93 -14.20
N ALA A 77 -13.02 7.10 -14.54
CA ALA A 77 -14.42 7.20 -14.93
C ALA A 77 -14.75 6.36 -16.17
N GLN A 78 -13.84 6.28 -17.16
CA GLN A 78 -13.99 5.40 -18.32
C GLN A 78 -14.02 3.92 -17.91
N SER A 79 -13.11 3.50 -17.02
CA SER A 79 -13.04 2.11 -16.55
C SER A 79 -14.29 1.71 -15.74
N GLU A 80 -14.86 2.62 -14.95
CA GLU A 80 -16.14 2.41 -14.26
C GLU A 80 -17.29 2.13 -15.26
N LYS A 81 -17.36 2.92 -16.34
CA LYS A 81 -18.39 2.73 -17.38
C LYS A 81 -18.20 1.41 -18.14
N ASN A 82 -16.95 1.04 -18.44
CA ASN A 82 -16.65 -0.24 -19.09
C ASN A 82 -17.05 -1.43 -18.21
N LEU A 83 -16.76 -1.37 -16.91
CA LEU A 83 -17.21 -2.39 -15.96
C LEU A 83 -18.74 -2.49 -15.90
N ALA A 84 -19.42 -1.35 -15.80
CA ALA A 84 -20.89 -1.31 -15.79
C ALA A 84 -21.49 -1.90 -17.08
N GLN A 85 -20.88 -1.63 -18.23
CA GLN A 85 -21.27 -2.20 -19.52
C GLN A 85 -21.12 -3.73 -19.53
N ALA A 86 -19.95 -4.24 -19.09
CA ALA A 86 -19.70 -5.68 -19.03
C ALA A 86 -20.68 -6.40 -18.07
N GLN A 87 -20.96 -5.79 -16.91
CA GLN A 87 -21.95 -6.30 -15.96
C GLN A 87 -23.37 -6.34 -16.55
N ALA A 88 -23.76 -5.29 -17.30
CA ALA A 88 -25.06 -5.27 -17.97
C ALA A 88 -25.18 -6.37 -19.04
N GLN A 89 -24.10 -6.60 -19.80
CA GLN A 89 -24.04 -7.68 -20.79
C GLN A 89 -24.16 -9.07 -20.15
N LEU A 90 -23.43 -9.29 -19.03
CA LEU A 90 -23.55 -10.53 -18.27
C LEU A 90 -24.98 -10.73 -17.73
N ALA A 91 -25.56 -9.68 -17.15
CA ALA A 91 -26.92 -9.72 -16.62
C ALA A 91 -27.95 -9.99 -17.71
N ASP A 92 -27.75 -9.51 -18.94
CA ASP A 92 -28.61 -9.78 -20.08
C ASP A 92 -28.50 -11.25 -20.53
N LEU A 93 -27.27 -11.77 -20.63
CA LEU A 93 -27.05 -13.19 -20.96
C LEU A 93 -27.62 -14.16 -19.91
N GLN A 94 -27.69 -13.76 -18.66
CA GLN A 94 -28.26 -14.58 -17.57
C GLN A 94 -29.79 -14.63 -17.60
N LYS A 95 -30.45 -13.74 -18.33
CA LYS A 95 -31.91 -13.71 -18.47
C LYS A 95 -32.34 -14.61 -19.61
N GLY A 96 -33.49 -15.26 -19.44
CA GLY A 96 -34.23 -15.89 -20.55
C GLY A 96 -34.93 -14.85 -21.43
N GLN A 97 -35.84 -15.30 -22.27
CA GLN A 97 -36.69 -14.43 -23.08
C GLN A 97 -37.53 -13.47 -22.22
N ARG A 98 -38.05 -12.44 -22.83
CA ARG A 98 -38.89 -11.45 -22.13
C ARG A 98 -40.09 -12.09 -21.46
N PRO A 99 -40.54 -11.61 -20.30
CA PRO A 99 -41.69 -12.17 -19.58
C PRO A 99 -42.94 -12.30 -20.43
N THR A 100 -43.16 -11.36 -21.37
CA THR A 100 -44.30 -11.38 -22.29
C THR A 100 -44.17 -12.48 -23.34
N GLU A 101 -42.99 -12.82 -23.81
CA GLU A 101 -42.74 -13.91 -24.75
C GLU A 101 -42.93 -15.26 -24.05
N ILE A 102 -42.44 -15.41 -22.83
CA ILE A 102 -42.64 -16.58 -21.96
C ILE A 102 -44.14 -16.78 -21.71
N ALA A 103 -44.88 -15.73 -21.33
CA ALA A 103 -46.33 -15.82 -21.11
C ALA A 103 -47.11 -16.25 -22.38
N SER A 104 -46.65 -15.79 -23.56
CA SER A 104 -47.24 -16.24 -24.84
C SER A 104 -47.01 -17.74 -25.08
N LEU A 105 -45.81 -18.25 -24.82
CA LEU A 105 -45.50 -19.67 -24.92
C LEU A 105 -46.29 -20.52 -23.91
N GLU A 106 -46.43 -20.03 -22.67
CA GLU A 106 -47.26 -20.67 -21.64
C GLU A 106 -48.71 -20.79 -22.08
N ALA A 107 -49.31 -19.72 -22.61
CA ALA A 107 -50.69 -19.77 -23.14
C ALA A 107 -50.84 -20.71 -24.34
N GLN A 108 -49.81 -20.85 -25.19
CA GLN A 108 -49.80 -21.82 -26.29
C GLN A 108 -49.73 -23.25 -25.76
N LEU A 109 -48.92 -23.53 -24.77
CA LEU A 109 -48.79 -24.83 -24.11
C LEU A 109 -50.12 -25.22 -23.45
N ASP A 110 -50.75 -24.33 -22.71
CA ASP A 110 -52.06 -24.55 -22.08
C ASP A 110 -53.13 -24.93 -23.10
N ARG A 111 -53.15 -24.22 -24.24
CA ARG A 111 -54.08 -24.57 -25.36
C ARG A 111 -53.79 -25.94 -25.94
N ALA A 112 -52.50 -26.29 -26.14
CA ALA A 112 -52.14 -27.61 -26.66
C ALA A 112 -52.50 -28.74 -25.67
N GLN A 113 -52.32 -28.51 -24.39
CA GLN A 113 -52.72 -29.44 -23.30
C GLN A 113 -54.25 -29.65 -23.30
N ALA A 114 -55.04 -28.59 -23.48
CA ALA A 114 -56.47 -28.69 -23.57
C ALA A 114 -56.88 -29.52 -24.79
N ASN A 115 -56.25 -29.32 -25.96
CA ASN A 115 -56.51 -30.12 -27.19
C ASN A 115 -56.11 -31.60 -26.99
N LEU A 116 -54.99 -31.88 -26.33
CA LEU A 116 -54.54 -33.22 -25.96
C LEU A 116 -55.61 -33.92 -25.08
N LYS A 117 -56.04 -33.20 -24.02
CA LYS A 117 -57.07 -33.71 -23.10
C LYS A 117 -58.36 -34.09 -23.84
N LEU A 118 -58.76 -33.26 -24.80
CA LEU A 118 -59.95 -33.55 -25.62
C LEU A 118 -59.72 -34.76 -26.50
N SER A 119 -58.64 -34.87 -27.28
CA SER A 119 -58.31 -35.98 -28.15
C SER A 119 -58.14 -37.30 -27.44
N ALA A 120 -57.44 -37.25 -26.25
CA ALA A 120 -57.29 -38.43 -25.39
C ALA A 120 -58.62 -38.94 -24.85
N ALA A 121 -59.56 -38.07 -24.48
CA ALA A 121 -60.89 -38.43 -24.05
C ALA A 121 -61.73 -39.04 -25.21
N GLN A 122 -61.52 -38.50 -26.43
CA GLN A 122 -62.17 -39.05 -27.65
C GLN A 122 -61.59 -40.43 -27.98
N LEU A 123 -60.31 -40.62 -27.95
CA LEU A 123 -59.62 -41.90 -28.14
C LEU A 123 -60.15 -42.95 -27.16
N ALA A 124 -60.10 -42.65 -25.88
CA ALA A 124 -60.53 -43.53 -24.79
C ALA A 124 -62.00 -43.95 -24.93
N ARG A 125 -62.85 -43.05 -25.47
CA ARG A 125 -64.24 -43.36 -25.77
C ARG A 125 -64.36 -44.31 -26.97
N ARG A 126 -63.56 -44.10 -28.05
CA ARG A 126 -63.60 -45.00 -29.26
C ARG A 126 -63.00 -46.38 -28.95
N GLU A 127 -61.96 -46.45 -28.11
CA GLU A 127 -61.43 -47.76 -27.66
C GLU A 127 -62.43 -48.58 -26.87
N LYS A 128 -63.27 -47.91 -26.04
CA LYS A 128 -64.40 -48.62 -25.39
C LYS A 128 -65.48 -49.10 -26.33
N LEU A 129 -65.74 -48.36 -27.41
CA LEU A 129 -66.75 -48.73 -28.41
C LEU A 129 -66.21 -49.78 -29.38
N ASP A 130 -64.93 -49.81 -29.68
CA ASP A 130 -64.30 -50.87 -30.51
C ASP A 130 -64.42 -52.25 -29.83
N ALA A 131 -64.30 -52.30 -28.50
CA ALA A 131 -64.55 -53.53 -27.73
C ALA A 131 -65.94 -54.08 -27.88
N THR A 132 -66.89 -53.31 -28.43
CA THR A 132 -68.31 -53.73 -28.76
C THR A 132 -68.60 -53.79 -30.22
N ASP A 133 -67.60 -53.75 -31.12
CA ASP A 133 -67.63 -53.86 -32.56
C ASP A 133 -68.49 -52.75 -33.24
N VAL A 134 -68.61 -51.57 -32.60
CA VAL A 134 -69.46 -50.45 -33.05
C VAL A 134 -68.67 -49.39 -33.84
N VAL A 135 -67.34 -49.39 -33.77
CA VAL A 135 -66.46 -48.38 -34.41
C VAL A 135 -65.56 -49.06 -35.44
N SER A 136 -65.32 -48.40 -36.57
CA SER A 136 -64.41 -48.93 -37.59
C SER A 136 -62.95 -48.80 -37.12
N LYS A 137 -62.10 -49.73 -37.57
CA LYS A 137 -60.61 -49.62 -37.24
C LYS A 137 -59.98 -48.36 -37.73
N GLU A 138 -60.48 -47.84 -38.90
CA GLU A 138 -60.00 -46.55 -39.44
C GLU A 138 -60.31 -45.38 -38.53
N GLU A 139 -61.48 -45.35 -37.92
CA GLU A 139 -61.85 -44.29 -36.96
C GLU A 139 -61.09 -44.37 -35.67
N LEU A 140 -60.70 -45.56 -35.21
CA LEU A 140 -59.84 -45.77 -34.05
C LEU A 140 -58.41 -45.32 -34.33
N ASP A 141 -57.88 -45.74 -35.52
CA ASP A 141 -56.51 -45.32 -35.91
C ASP A 141 -56.40 -43.81 -36.13
N GLN A 142 -57.44 -43.17 -36.68
CA GLN A 142 -57.54 -41.73 -36.79
C GLN A 142 -57.52 -41.03 -35.42
N ALA A 143 -58.29 -41.58 -34.47
CA ALA A 143 -58.28 -41.00 -33.11
C ALA A 143 -56.95 -41.14 -32.38
N ARG A 144 -56.25 -42.28 -32.60
CA ARG A 144 -54.89 -42.48 -32.11
C ARG A 144 -53.93 -41.50 -32.72
N ALA A 145 -53.90 -41.40 -34.05
CA ALA A 145 -53.02 -40.48 -34.73
C ALA A 145 -53.22 -39.01 -34.28
N GLN A 146 -54.48 -38.60 -34.07
CA GLN A 146 -54.82 -37.27 -33.58
C GLN A 146 -54.32 -37.06 -32.13
N SER A 147 -54.47 -38.06 -31.23
CA SER A 147 -54.00 -37.99 -29.87
C SER A 147 -52.45 -37.91 -29.80
N ASP A 148 -51.79 -38.76 -30.64
CA ASP A 148 -50.33 -38.78 -30.73
C ASP A 148 -49.77 -37.46 -31.27
N ALA A 149 -50.41 -36.89 -32.30
CA ALA A 149 -50.04 -35.58 -32.83
C ALA A 149 -50.17 -34.45 -31.79
N ASN A 150 -51.28 -34.44 -31.02
CA ASN A 150 -51.45 -33.45 -29.94
C ASN A 150 -50.48 -33.67 -28.81
N GLN A 151 -50.13 -34.91 -28.49
CA GLN A 151 -49.04 -35.20 -27.47
C GLN A 151 -47.69 -34.70 -27.95
N ALA A 152 -47.34 -34.91 -29.22
CA ALA A 152 -46.10 -34.40 -29.80
C ALA A 152 -46.06 -32.87 -29.77
N GLN A 153 -47.17 -32.20 -30.02
CA GLN A 153 -47.30 -30.73 -29.95
C GLN A 153 -47.09 -30.21 -28.53
N VAL A 154 -47.65 -30.86 -27.50
CA VAL A 154 -47.42 -30.52 -26.10
C VAL A 154 -45.95 -30.70 -25.75
N THR A 155 -45.33 -31.79 -26.17
CA THR A 155 -43.90 -32.05 -25.90
C THR A 155 -43.00 -30.99 -26.55
N GLN A 156 -43.31 -30.60 -27.81
CA GLN A 156 -42.59 -29.54 -28.51
C GLN A 156 -42.69 -28.20 -27.75
N LEU A 157 -43.90 -27.74 -27.45
CA LEU A 157 -44.11 -26.44 -26.77
C LEU A 157 -43.53 -26.42 -25.36
N ALA A 158 -43.53 -27.56 -24.65
CA ALA A 158 -42.87 -27.68 -23.36
C ALA A 158 -41.36 -27.51 -23.50
N ALA A 159 -40.72 -28.09 -24.52
CA ALA A 159 -39.28 -27.91 -24.79
C ALA A 159 -38.96 -26.49 -25.22
N ASP A 160 -39.81 -25.86 -26.07
CA ASP A 160 -39.65 -24.47 -26.48
C ASP A 160 -39.73 -23.51 -25.27
N LEU A 161 -40.73 -23.72 -24.39
CA LEU A 161 -40.85 -22.96 -23.15
C LEU A 161 -39.66 -23.17 -22.21
N ALA A 162 -39.16 -24.38 -22.04
CA ALA A 162 -37.99 -24.68 -21.27
C ALA A 162 -36.77 -23.93 -21.84
N THR A 163 -36.58 -23.94 -23.14
CA THR A 163 -35.50 -23.22 -23.83
C THR A 163 -35.65 -21.69 -23.67
N ALA A 164 -36.88 -21.17 -23.78
CA ALA A 164 -37.15 -19.73 -23.61
C ALA A 164 -36.85 -19.22 -22.19
N LYS A 165 -37.02 -20.09 -21.19
CA LYS A 165 -36.68 -19.76 -19.78
C LYS A 165 -35.16 -19.82 -19.48
N LEU A 166 -34.38 -20.47 -20.32
CA LEU A 166 -32.92 -20.50 -20.17
C LEU A 166 -32.34 -19.17 -20.61
N GLY A 167 -31.25 -18.76 -19.91
CA GLY A 167 -30.39 -17.69 -20.35
C GLY A 167 -29.49 -18.08 -21.53
N GLY A 168 -28.46 -17.34 -21.75
CA GLY A 168 -27.44 -17.69 -22.73
C GLY A 168 -26.76 -19.03 -22.42
N ARG A 169 -26.04 -19.54 -23.40
CA ARG A 169 -25.29 -20.81 -23.24
C ARG A 169 -24.23 -20.63 -22.13
N ASP A 170 -23.97 -21.65 -21.34
CA ASP A 170 -23.04 -21.63 -20.22
C ASP A 170 -21.63 -21.08 -20.58
N ASP A 171 -21.16 -21.43 -21.79
CA ASP A 171 -19.89 -20.92 -22.30
C ASP A 171 -19.94 -19.41 -22.54
N ALA A 172 -21.05 -18.87 -23.05
CA ALA A 172 -21.22 -17.45 -23.27
C ALA A 172 -21.33 -16.70 -21.93
N ILE A 173 -22.00 -17.26 -20.94
CA ILE A 173 -22.10 -16.71 -19.59
C ILE A 173 -20.69 -16.69 -18.93
N ARG A 174 -19.94 -17.81 -19.04
CA ARG A 174 -18.56 -17.86 -18.51
C ARG A 174 -17.63 -16.84 -19.21
N ALA A 175 -17.76 -16.68 -20.52
CA ALA A 175 -16.99 -15.68 -21.26
C ALA A 175 -17.34 -14.25 -20.81
N ALA A 176 -18.62 -13.95 -20.60
CA ALA A 176 -19.07 -12.65 -20.08
C ALA A 176 -18.61 -12.41 -18.63
N GLN A 177 -18.60 -13.45 -17.79
CA GLN A 177 -18.03 -13.39 -16.43
C GLN A 177 -16.54 -13.04 -16.48
N ALA A 178 -15.76 -13.71 -17.33
CA ALA A 178 -14.35 -13.41 -17.52
C ALA A 178 -14.13 -11.96 -18.02
N ALA A 179 -15.01 -11.45 -18.88
CA ALA A 179 -14.97 -10.06 -19.32
C ALA A 179 -15.23 -9.08 -18.17
N VAL A 180 -16.17 -9.37 -17.27
CA VAL A 180 -16.42 -8.56 -16.07
C VAL A 180 -15.17 -8.53 -15.17
N GLU A 181 -14.54 -9.67 -14.93
CA GLU A 181 -13.31 -9.73 -14.11
C GLU A 181 -12.13 -8.95 -14.76
N ALA A 182 -12.01 -9.02 -16.09
CA ALA A 182 -11.01 -8.23 -16.82
C ALA A 182 -11.26 -6.72 -16.67
N GLN A 183 -12.53 -6.27 -16.76
CA GLN A 183 -12.85 -4.85 -16.55
C GLN A 183 -12.68 -4.42 -15.08
N ARG A 184 -12.92 -5.32 -14.13
CA ARG A 184 -12.64 -5.04 -12.71
C ARG A 184 -11.15 -4.81 -12.47
N ALA A 185 -10.29 -5.66 -13.00
CA ALA A 185 -8.83 -5.47 -12.92
C ALA A 185 -8.38 -4.17 -13.60
N ALA A 186 -9.00 -3.79 -14.72
CA ALA A 186 -8.73 -2.51 -15.38
C ALA A 186 -9.15 -1.32 -14.51
N LEU A 187 -10.28 -1.40 -13.82
CA LEU A 187 -10.75 -0.38 -12.88
C LEU A 187 -9.78 -0.24 -11.69
N GLU A 188 -9.36 -1.34 -11.08
CA GLU A 188 -8.38 -1.33 -9.98
C GLU A 188 -7.06 -0.65 -10.39
N LYS A 189 -6.57 -0.94 -11.60
CA LYS A 189 -5.38 -0.28 -12.15
C LYS A 189 -5.58 1.22 -12.33
N ALA A 190 -6.73 1.64 -12.85
CA ALA A 190 -7.05 3.05 -13.04
C ALA A 190 -7.19 3.79 -11.70
N GLN A 191 -7.84 3.16 -10.71
CA GLN A 191 -7.95 3.67 -9.34
C GLN A 191 -6.56 3.83 -8.71
N TRP A 192 -5.71 2.80 -8.78
CA TRP A 192 -4.34 2.88 -8.28
C TRP A 192 -3.57 4.05 -8.91
N SER A 193 -3.66 4.22 -10.24
CA SER A 193 -2.99 5.31 -10.93
C SER A 193 -3.48 6.68 -10.47
N PHE A 194 -4.79 6.83 -10.25
CA PHE A 194 -5.39 8.05 -9.73
C PHE A 194 -4.92 8.36 -8.31
N ASP A 195 -4.86 7.34 -7.44
CA ASP A 195 -4.45 7.49 -6.04
C ASP A 195 -2.96 7.84 -5.93
N GLN A 196 -2.10 7.29 -6.81
CA GLN A 196 -0.66 7.58 -6.80
C GLN A 196 -0.31 9.04 -7.13
N LYS A 197 -1.25 9.81 -7.63
CA LYS A 197 -1.06 11.26 -7.85
C LYS A 197 -1.16 12.07 -6.55
N GLN A 198 -1.63 11.50 -5.47
CA GLN A 198 -1.60 12.07 -4.12
C GLN A 198 -0.66 11.26 -3.24
N GLN A 199 0.21 11.94 -2.52
CA GLN A 199 1.14 11.28 -1.62
C GLN A 199 0.92 11.75 -0.18
N PHE A 200 1.08 10.80 0.73
CA PHE A 200 0.80 10.95 2.14
C PHE A 200 2.03 10.59 2.97
N ALA A 201 2.12 11.13 4.19
CA ALA A 201 3.17 10.78 5.12
C ALA A 201 3.03 9.33 5.59
N PRO A 202 4.09 8.50 5.47
CA PRO A 202 4.05 7.10 5.92
C PRO A 202 4.12 6.96 7.44
N ALA A 203 4.67 7.96 8.13
CA ALA A 203 4.85 8.01 9.58
C ALA A 203 4.79 9.45 10.09
N ASP A 204 4.71 9.62 11.41
CA ASP A 204 4.91 10.92 12.06
C ASP A 204 6.34 11.39 11.80
N ALA A 205 6.51 12.59 11.25
CA ALA A 205 7.83 13.09 10.85
C ALA A 205 7.89 14.61 10.82
N ALA A 206 9.13 15.14 10.86
CA ALA A 206 9.40 16.52 10.48
C ALA A 206 9.67 16.62 8.97
N VAL A 207 9.17 17.66 8.32
CA VAL A 207 9.48 17.97 6.92
C VAL A 207 10.88 18.59 6.88
N HIS A 208 11.84 17.82 6.39
CA HIS A 208 13.22 18.30 6.27
C HIS A 208 13.38 19.28 5.11
N ASP A 209 12.83 18.94 3.94
CA ASP A 209 12.87 19.80 2.77
C ASP A 209 11.72 19.53 1.80
N THR A 210 11.47 20.51 0.92
CA THR A 210 10.55 20.42 -0.23
C THR A 210 11.33 20.76 -1.48
N LEU A 211 11.45 19.78 -2.41
CA LEU A 211 12.36 19.85 -3.54
C LEU A 211 11.73 20.48 -4.79
N TYR A 212 10.41 20.60 -4.81
CA TYR A 212 9.63 21.18 -5.93
C TYR A 212 8.64 22.22 -5.40
N ARG A 213 8.18 23.07 -6.31
CA ARG A 213 7.18 24.12 -6.06
C ARG A 213 5.92 23.88 -6.91
N PRO A 214 4.73 24.32 -6.43
CA PRO A 214 3.53 24.28 -7.24
C PRO A 214 3.74 24.93 -8.62
N GLY A 215 3.30 24.23 -9.67
CA GLY A 215 3.50 24.60 -11.07
C GLY A 215 4.68 23.90 -11.75
N GLU A 216 5.61 23.30 -11.02
CA GLU A 216 6.74 22.57 -11.60
C GLU A 216 6.31 21.14 -12.01
N PHE A 217 6.93 20.63 -13.08
CA PHE A 217 6.73 19.24 -13.51
C PHE A 217 7.65 18.30 -12.75
N VAL A 218 7.07 17.29 -12.13
CA VAL A 218 7.77 16.22 -11.39
C VAL A 218 7.79 14.96 -12.25
N ALA A 219 8.98 14.47 -12.55
CA ALA A 219 9.11 13.18 -13.23
C ALA A 219 8.80 12.02 -12.28
N ALA A 220 8.36 10.89 -12.85
CA ALA A 220 8.07 9.67 -12.08
C ALA A 220 9.28 9.23 -11.23
N GLY A 221 9.07 8.93 -9.96
CA GLY A 221 10.09 8.51 -9.02
C GLY A 221 10.94 9.64 -8.42
N ASN A 222 10.79 10.87 -8.86
CA ASN A 222 11.50 12.00 -8.25
C ASN A 222 10.84 12.41 -6.93
N PRO A 223 11.62 12.54 -5.84
CA PRO A 223 11.10 12.94 -4.54
C PRO A 223 10.67 14.42 -4.56
N VAL A 224 9.52 14.69 -3.97
CA VAL A 224 8.97 16.05 -3.80
C VAL A 224 9.17 16.56 -2.39
N VAL A 225 8.98 15.68 -1.40
CA VAL A 225 9.11 16.01 0.03
C VAL A 225 10.10 15.05 0.67
N VAL A 226 10.95 15.60 1.54
CA VAL A 226 11.91 14.85 2.35
C VAL A 226 11.46 14.89 3.80
N LEU A 227 11.21 13.73 4.38
CA LEU A 227 10.76 13.57 5.75
C LEU A 227 11.87 13.02 6.64
N LEU A 228 11.86 13.42 7.89
CA LEU A 228 12.71 12.86 8.93
C LEU A 228 11.85 12.41 10.12
N PRO A 229 11.50 11.13 10.20
CA PRO A 229 10.87 10.57 11.39
C PRO A 229 11.83 10.62 12.59
N PRO A 230 11.34 10.90 13.81
CA PRO A 230 12.19 10.88 15.01
C PRO A 230 12.91 9.55 15.26
N GLU A 231 12.28 8.43 14.89
CA GLU A 231 12.83 7.08 15.00
C GLU A 231 14.03 6.82 14.07
N ASN A 232 14.21 7.65 13.05
CA ASN A 232 15.30 7.59 12.08
C ASN A 232 16.51 8.47 12.50
N LEU A 233 16.44 9.10 13.67
CA LEU A 233 17.58 9.78 14.24
C LEU A 233 18.45 8.78 14.99
N LYS A 234 19.75 8.85 14.73
CA LYS A 234 20.78 8.05 15.39
C LYS A 234 21.98 8.90 15.73
N VAL A 235 22.76 8.48 16.70
CA VAL A 235 24.09 9.02 16.95
C VAL A 235 25.11 8.14 16.24
N ARG A 236 26.01 8.77 15.51
CA ARG A 236 27.21 8.14 14.95
C ARG A 236 28.41 8.67 15.70
N PHE A 237 29.21 7.78 16.30
CA PHE A 237 30.39 8.15 17.09
C PHE A 237 31.52 7.18 16.79
N PHE A 238 32.74 7.62 17.14
CA PHE A 238 33.95 6.92 16.77
C PHE A 238 34.71 6.47 18.02
N VAL A 239 35.03 5.19 18.08
CA VAL A 239 35.65 4.55 19.23
C VAL A 239 37.01 4.01 18.84
N PRO A 240 38.09 4.38 19.59
CA PRO A 240 39.41 3.80 19.40
C PRO A 240 39.41 2.28 19.59
N GLN A 241 40.21 1.57 18.79
CA GLN A 241 40.33 0.11 18.82
C GLN A 241 40.52 -0.46 20.23
N GLU A 242 41.26 0.22 21.08
CA GLU A 242 41.56 -0.23 22.45
C GLU A 242 40.29 -0.31 23.33
N LYS A 243 39.30 0.52 23.06
CA LYS A 243 38.04 0.58 23.82
C LYS A 243 36.90 -0.20 23.19
N LEU A 244 37.07 -0.69 21.96
CA LEU A 244 36.01 -1.39 21.21
C LEU A 244 35.48 -2.62 21.94
N ALA A 245 36.34 -3.36 22.64
CA ALA A 245 35.96 -4.57 23.39
C ALA A 245 34.92 -4.31 24.50
N GLN A 246 34.79 -3.06 24.94
CA GLN A 246 33.85 -2.65 26.00
C GLN A 246 32.44 -2.39 25.47
N ILE A 247 32.25 -2.31 24.14
CA ILE A 247 31.02 -1.92 23.52
C ILE A 247 30.48 -3.12 22.73
N LYS A 248 29.22 -3.45 22.96
CA LYS A 248 28.47 -4.51 22.23
C LYS A 248 27.17 -3.96 21.74
N THR A 249 26.60 -4.58 20.72
CA THR A 249 25.23 -4.30 20.32
C THR A 249 24.29 -4.51 21.54
N GLY A 250 23.40 -3.55 21.77
CA GLY A 250 22.54 -3.48 22.94
C GLY A 250 23.13 -2.69 24.13
N THR A 251 24.39 -2.24 24.07
CA THR A 251 24.95 -1.38 25.10
C THR A 251 24.25 -0.02 25.10
N THR A 252 23.85 0.47 26.28
CA THR A 252 23.28 1.80 26.46
C THR A 252 24.38 2.80 26.65
N VAL A 253 24.35 3.89 25.90
CA VAL A 253 25.28 5.02 25.98
C VAL A 253 24.55 6.29 26.35
N SER A 254 25.23 7.20 26.98
CA SER A 254 24.75 8.55 27.32
C SER A 254 25.30 9.53 26.31
N VAL A 255 24.44 10.25 25.63
CA VAL A 255 24.75 11.20 24.54
C VAL A 255 24.45 12.61 25.04
N LEU A 256 25.45 13.46 25.09
CA LEU A 256 25.29 14.87 25.40
C LEU A 256 25.55 15.69 24.13
N ALA A 257 24.51 16.33 23.63
CA ALA A 257 24.64 17.22 22.50
C ALA A 257 25.16 18.59 22.91
N ASP A 258 25.96 19.24 22.08
CA ASP A 258 26.51 20.57 22.37
C ASP A 258 25.35 21.56 22.62
N GLY A 259 25.42 22.24 23.77
CA GLY A 259 24.41 23.19 24.23
C GLY A 259 23.16 22.56 24.86
N ALA A 260 23.08 21.24 24.96
CA ALA A 260 21.97 20.58 25.65
C ALA A 260 22.13 20.60 27.16
N ALA A 261 21.01 20.81 27.87
CA ALA A 261 21.01 20.85 29.34
C ALA A 261 21.08 19.44 29.96
N ARG A 262 20.73 18.39 29.22
CA ARG A 262 20.72 17.01 29.72
C ARG A 262 21.28 16.04 28.68
N ALA A 263 21.88 14.98 29.16
CA ALA A 263 22.26 13.86 28.33
C ALA A 263 21.05 12.98 28.03
N VAL A 264 21.04 12.39 26.83
CA VAL A 264 19.98 11.51 26.32
C VAL A 264 20.56 10.11 26.19
N SER A 265 19.74 9.07 26.48
CA SER A 265 20.14 7.68 26.34
C SER A 265 19.97 7.19 24.89
N ALA A 266 21.00 6.49 24.38
CA ALA A 266 20.91 5.79 23.10
C ALA A 266 21.39 4.35 23.26
N THR A 267 20.85 3.43 22.43
CA THR A 267 21.23 2.02 22.45
C THR A 267 22.01 1.68 21.19
N VAL A 268 23.20 1.10 21.35
CA VAL A 268 24.07 0.67 20.25
C VAL A 268 23.35 -0.40 19.43
N ASN A 269 23.15 -0.12 18.15
CA ASN A 269 22.51 -1.03 17.20
C ASN A 269 23.45 -1.54 16.10
N TYR A 270 24.54 -0.82 15.83
CA TYR A 270 25.51 -1.23 14.82
C TYR A 270 26.94 -0.86 15.24
N ILE A 271 27.89 -1.73 14.92
CA ILE A 271 29.33 -1.55 15.09
C ILE A 271 29.96 -1.87 13.75
N SER A 272 30.71 -0.92 13.17
CA SER A 272 31.38 -1.12 11.88
C SER A 272 32.38 -2.29 11.97
N THR A 273 32.39 -3.13 10.95
CA THR A 273 33.37 -4.21 10.80
C THR A 273 34.68 -3.72 10.19
N GLN A 274 34.70 -2.50 9.69
CA GLN A 274 35.88 -1.87 9.08
C GLN A 274 36.32 -0.68 9.95
N ALA A 275 37.62 -0.59 10.15
CA ALA A 275 38.20 0.57 10.80
C ALA A 275 38.21 1.76 9.83
N GLU A 276 37.90 2.93 10.35
CA GLU A 276 38.03 4.20 9.66
C GLU A 276 39.30 4.92 10.13
N TYR A 277 39.91 5.67 9.24
CA TYR A 277 41.08 6.50 9.58
C TYR A 277 40.63 7.93 9.76
N THR A 278 41.02 8.53 10.89
CA THR A 278 40.97 10.00 10.98
C THR A 278 42.05 10.59 10.10
N PRO A 279 41.76 11.43 9.09
CA PRO A 279 42.81 12.08 8.28
C PRO A 279 43.67 13.04 9.16
N PRO A 280 44.95 13.17 8.90
CA PRO A 280 45.72 12.90 7.70
C PRO A 280 46.56 11.63 7.73
N VAL A 281 46.71 11.04 6.55
CA VAL A 281 47.30 9.74 6.27
C VAL A 281 48.83 9.81 6.30
N ILE A 282 49.47 9.32 7.37
CA ILE A 282 50.88 8.89 7.32
C ILE A 282 51.01 7.56 8.05
N PHE A 283 51.50 6.53 7.36
CA PHE A 283 51.66 5.18 7.88
C PHE A 283 52.88 5.11 8.81
N SER A 284 52.74 5.47 10.08
CA SER A 284 53.73 5.23 11.14
C SER A 284 53.14 4.32 12.22
N ARG A 285 53.99 3.76 13.10
CA ARG A 285 53.53 2.97 14.26
C ARG A 285 52.60 3.75 15.18
N GLU A 286 52.74 5.06 15.24
CA GLU A 286 51.93 5.99 16.03
C GLU A 286 50.51 6.19 15.37
N THR A 287 50.40 6.05 14.06
CA THR A 287 49.10 6.16 13.38
C THR A 287 48.18 4.92 13.56
N ARG A 288 48.71 3.76 13.97
CA ARG A 288 47.88 2.63 14.41
C ARG A 288 47.07 2.89 15.67
N ALA A 289 47.53 3.83 16.52
CA ALA A 289 46.81 4.29 17.70
C ALA A 289 45.56 5.12 17.34
N ASN A 290 45.40 5.53 16.07
CA ASN A 290 44.32 6.38 15.59
C ASN A 290 43.26 5.60 14.77
N LEU A 291 43.30 4.26 14.79
CA LEU A 291 42.22 3.44 14.21
C LEU A 291 40.97 3.58 15.07
N VAL A 292 39.92 4.08 14.45
CA VAL A 292 38.62 4.23 15.09
C VAL A 292 37.60 3.37 14.39
N PHE A 293 36.64 2.88 15.15
CA PHE A 293 35.49 2.13 14.61
C PHE A 293 34.26 3.00 14.77
N MET A 294 33.51 3.12 13.68
CA MET A 294 32.24 3.81 13.68
C MET A 294 31.19 2.93 14.39
N ILE A 295 30.49 3.55 15.32
CA ILE A 295 29.37 2.91 16.05
C ILE A 295 28.14 3.78 15.87
N GLU A 296 27.00 3.11 15.66
CA GLU A 296 25.71 3.77 15.61
C GLU A 296 24.87 3.33 16.82
N ALA A 297 24.16 4.30 17.41
CA ALA A 297 23.19 4.02 18.46
C ALA A 297 21.88 4.79 18.18
N LYS A 298 20.75 4.13 18.45
CA LYS A 298 19.41 4.67 18.25
C LYS A 298 18.88 5.29 19.53
N PHE A 299 18.18 6.40 19.37
CA PHE A 299 17.42 7.05 20.44
C PHE A 299 16.02 6.45 20.59
N SER A 300 15.38 6.70 21.74
CA SER A 300 13.92 6.55 21.81
C SER A 300 13.25 7.67 20.99
N PRO A 301 12.07 7.43 20.38
CA PRO A 301 11.37 8.46 19.60
C PRO A 301 11.10 9.76 20.41
N ALA A 302 10.85 9.62 21.69
CA ALA A 302 10.58 10.76 22.57
C ALA A 302 11.83 11.65 22.78
N ASP A 303 12.99 11.04 22.96
CA ASP A 303 14.26 11.73 23.16
C ASP A 303 14.79 12.33 21.84
N ALA A 304 14.47 11.72 20.70
CA ALA A 304 14.91 12.15 19.38
C ALA A 304 14.33 13.51 18.95
N THR A 305 13.17 13.90 19.47
CA THR A 305 12.50 15.15 19.07
C THR A 305 13.27 16.43 19.38
N GLU A 306 14.16 16.40 20.37
CA GLU A 306 14.98 17.53 20.79
C GLU A 306 16.30 17.64 20.00
N LEU A 307 16.66 16.58 19.25
CA LEU A 307 17.94 16.47 18.56
C LEU A 307 17.81 16.89 17.07
N ARG A 308 18.93 17.38 16.53
CA ARG A 308 18.98 17.81 15.13
C ARG A 308 20.13 17.12 14.38
N PRO A 309 19.92 16.67 13.13
CA PRO A 309 20.98 16.14 12.29
C PRO A 309 22.14 17.13 12.16
N GLY A 310 23.36 16.61 12.18
CA GLY A 310 24.60 17.39 12.08
C GLY A 310 25.06 17.98 13.40
N GLN A 311 24.33 17.85 14.52
CA GLN A 311 24.72 18.37 15.82
C GLN A 311 25.88 17.53 16.41
N PRO A 312 27.01 18.14 16.79
CA PRO A 312 28.10 17.46 17.49
C PRO A 312 27.63 16.95 18.86
N VAL A 313 28.15 15.81 19.27
CA VAL A 313 27.82 15.18 20.55
C VAL A 313 29.01 14.52 21.19
N ASP A 314 29.02 14.50 22.53
CA ASP A 314 29.89 13.67 23.35
C ASP A 314 29.13 12.42 23.83
N VAL A 315 29.69 11.25 23.55
CA VAL A 315 29.09 9.95 23.91
C VAL A 315 29.89 9.30 25.02
N ASN A 316 29.22 9.03 26.14
CA ASN A 316 29.82 8.35 27.29
C ASN A 316 29.21 6.96 27.47
N LEU A 317 30.06 5.97 27.79
CA LEU A 317 29.56 4.69 28.25
C LEU A 317 28.90 4.89 29.62
N ASN A 318 27.66 4.45 29.76
CA ASN A 318 27.05 4.39 31.09
C ASN A 318 27.87 3.39 31.92
N ALA A 319 28.67 3.87 32.88
CA ALA A 319 29.25 3.01 33.88
C ALA A 319 28.10 2.28 34.61
N LYS A 320 28.12 0.95 34.58
CA LYS A 320 27.22 0.13 35.40
C LYS A 320 27.47 0.38 36.85
#